data_3422248b68b7d95672f33befbb275008
#
_entry.id   3422248b68b7d95672f33befbb275008
#
_cell.length_a   1.000
_cell.length_b   1.000
_cell.length_c   1.000
_cell.angle_alpha   90.00
_cell.angle_beta   90.00
_cell.angle_gamma   90.00
#
_symmetry.space_group_name_H-M   'P 1'
#
loop_
_entity.id
_entity.type
_entity.pdbx_description
1 polymer ?
#
loop_
_entity_poly.entity_id
_entity_poly.type
_entity_poly.pdbx_seq_one_letter_code
_entity_poly.pdbx_strand_id
1 'polypeptide(L)'
;EIPWRVYVAVMEGSAAETDGDSNWLAKLTSIVGVMVGLILFSSMVAFITSVFESKLDELRRGRSIVLEKDHTLILGFGNRILEIIKELIEANESEQDAAIVILAEDDKEEMDNLIRDNIPDFATTRIITRSGAVTNINNLRNVQAESAKSIIILNSCADWQPKHEKKLADALVLKSIMSIMAVCDNENHPPIVCEIHSDRDRDLAQNITKGTIKA
;
A
#
# COMPACT_ATOMS: atom_id res chain seq x y z
N GLU A 1 -29.53 -41.69 9.45
CA GLU A 1 -30.19 -41.39 8.15
C GLU A 1 -30.74 -39.97 8.06
N ILE A 2 -31.23 -39.35 9.15
CA ILE A 2 -31.80 -38.00 9.18
C ILE A 2 -30.79 -36.91 8.69
N PRO A 3 -29.53 -36.89 9.15
CA PRO A 3 -28.56 -35.88 8.68
C PRO A 3 -28.26 -35.94 7.19
N TRP A 4 -28.26 -37.15 6.61
CA TRP A 4 -28.02 -37.34 5.19
C TRP A 4 -29.20 -36.81 4.35
N ARG A 5 -30.43 -37.06 4.78
CA ARG A 5 -31.62 -36.56 4.09
C ARG A 5 -31.71 -35.01 4.12
N VAL A 6 -31.32 -34.38 5.24
CA VAL A 6 -31.24 -32.95 5.38
C VAL A 6 -30.18 -32.39 4.45
N TYR A 7 -28.99 -33.02 4.38
CA TYR A 7 -27.92 -32.63 3.48
C TYR A 7 -28.36 -32.65 2.01
N VAL A 8 -28.95 -33.77 1.57
CA VAL A 8 -29.48 -33.93 0.20
C VAL A 8 -30.59 -32.90 -0.12
N ALA A 9 -31.48 -32.67 0.82
CA ALA A 9 -32.57 -31.69 0.66
C ALA A 9 -32.05 -30.23 0.48
N VAL A 10 -30.97 -29.88 1.16
CA VAL A 10 -30.34 -28.55 1.09
C VAL A 10 -29.50 -28.38 -0.18
N MET A 11 -28.79 -29.43 -0.61
CA MET A 11 -27.83 -29.34 -1.71
C MET A 11 -28.45 -29.61 -3.08
N GLU A 12 -29.39 -30.49 -3.20
CA GLU A 12 -29.94 -30.92 -4.49
C GLU A 12 -31.31 -30.33 -4.82
N GLY A 13 -32.01 -29.72 -3.86
CA GLY A 13 -33.35 -29.18 -4.07
C GLY A 13 -34.40 -30.26 -4.44
N SER A 14 -33.98 -31.54 -4.51
CA SER A 14 -34.79 -32.68 -4.98
C SER A 14 -35.73 -33.24 -3.91
N ALA A 15 -35.71 -32.70 -2.71
CA ALA A 15 -36.60 -33.13 -1.63
C ALA A 15 -38.12 -32.97 -1.97
N ALA A 16 -38.41 -32.14 -2.98
CA ALA A 16 -39.79 -31.95 -3.44
C ALA A 16 -40.30 -33.09 -4.36
N GLU A 17 -39.40 -33.81 -5.04
CA GLU A 17 -39.80 -34.88 -5.98
C GLU A 17 -40.09 -36.21 -5.32
N THR A 18 -39.46 -36.54 -4.18
CA THR A 18 -39.63 -37.82 -3.48
C THR A 18 -40.85 -37.90 -2.58
N ASP A 19 -41.55 -36.80 -2.36
CA ASP A 19 -42.67 -36.71 -1.41
C ASP A 19 -44.04 -36.54 -2.05
N GLY A 20 -44.24 -37.03 -3.28
CA GLY A 20 -45.53 -36.93 -4.01
C GLY A 20 -46.76 -37.36 -3.24
N ASP A 21 -46.61 -38.33 -2.33
CA ASP A 21 -47.68 -38.90 -1.49
C ASP A 21 -47.68 -38.41 -0.04
N SER A 22 -46.78 -37.45 0.34
CA SER A 22 -46.68 -37.01 1.72
C SER A 22 -47.77 -36.00 2.11
N ASN A 23 -48.08 -35.96 3.40
CA ASN A 23 -49.03 -35.04 4.00
C ASN A 23 -48.59 -33.58 3.76
N TRP A 24 -49.55 -32.65 3.52
CA TRP A 24 -49.28 -31.23 3.24
C TRP A 24 -48.34 -30.56 4.27
N LEU A 25 -48.41 -31.00 5.55
CA LEU A 25 -47.54 -30.54 6.62
C LEU A 25 -46.05 -30.92 6.36
N ALA A 26 -45.80 -32.12 5.83
CA ALA A 26 -44.46 -32.57 5.49
C ALA A 26 -43.87 -31.72 4.31
N LYS A 27 -44.69 -31.40 3.31
CA LYS A 27 -44.32 -30.55 2.21
C LYS A 27 -43.96 -29.15 2.68
N LEU A 28 -44.73 -28.60 3.62
CA LEU A 28 -44.50 -27.28 4.19
C LEU A 28 -43.20 -27.19 5.00
N THR A 29 -42.94 -28.25 5.83
CA THR A 29 -41.67 -28.33 6.59
C THR A 29 -40.44 -28.49 5.67
N SER A 30 -40.56 -29.23 4.57
CA SER A 30 -39.49 -29.37 3.57
C SER A 30 -39.18 -28.04 2.88
N ILE A 31 -40.22 -27.30 2.48
CA ILE A 31 -40.04 -25.95 1.86
C ILE A 31 -39.33 -25.00 2.84
N VAL A 32 -39.78 -24.97 4.10
CA VAL A 32 -39.13 -24.12 5.12
C VAL A 32 -37.67 -24.54 5.33
N GLY A 33 -37.41 -25.88 5.40
CA GLY A 33 -36.05 -26.42 5.53
C GLY A 33 -35.12 -25.98 4.39
N VAL A 34 -35.60 -26.09 3.14
CA VAL A 34 -34.84 -25.63 1.95
C VAL A 34 -34.58 -24.12 2.00
N MET A 35 -35.58 -23.33 2.36
CA MET A 35 -35.43 -21.87 2.47
C MET A 35 -34.41 -21.48 3.53
N VAL A 36 -34.45 -22.11 4.71
CA VAL A 36 -33.46 -21.89 5.77
C VAL A 36 -32.06 -22.32 5.30
N GLY A 37 -31.94 -23.47 4.66
CA GLY A 37 -30.69 -23.96 4.10
C GLY A 37 -30.09 -23.01 3.06
N LEU A 38 -30.92 -22.49 2.16
CA LEU A 38 -30.50 -21.52 1.15
C LEU A 38 -30.00 -20.19 1.77
N ILE A 39 -30.71 -19.71 2.80
CA ILE A 39 -30.30 -18.48 3.53
C ILE A 39 -28.95 -18.71 4.23
N LEU A 40 -28.78 -19.85 4.92
CA LEU A 40 -27.52 -20.16 5.60
C LEU A 40 -26.36 -20.31 4.62
N PHE A 41 -26.59 -21.00 3.50
CA PHE A 41 -25.56 -21.16 2.47
C PHE A 41 -25.18 -19.82 1.84
N SER A 42 -26.17 -19.00 1.47
CA SER A 42 -25.93 -17.65 0.92
C SER A 42 -25.19 -16.76 1.91
N SER A 43 -25.53 -16.82 3.19
CA SER A 43 -24.84 -16.09 4.26
C SER A 43 -23.38 -16.53 4.41
N MET A 44 -23.12 -17.82 4.32
CA MET A 44 -21.75 -18.36 4.35
C MET A 44 -20.92 -17.89 3.15
N VAL A 45 -21.48 -17.92 1.95
CA VAL A 45 -20.82 -17.42 0.74
C VAL A 45 -20.53 -15.92 0.87
N ALA A 46 -21.51 -15.13 1.31
CA ALA A 46 -21.33 -13.70 1.52
C ALA A 46 -20.23 -13.39 2.54
N PHE A 47 -20.16 -14.14 3.63
CA PHE A 47 -19.09 -14.00 4.64
C PHE A 47 -17.71 -14.30 4.06
N ILE A 48 -17.58 -15.42 3.32
CA ILE A 48 -16.30 -15.79 2.67
C ILE A 48 -15.88 -14.69 1.69
N THR A 49 -16.80 -14.22 0.84
CA THR A 49 -16.55 -13.13 -0.13
C THR A 49 -16.07 -11.86 0.58
N SER A 50 -16.74 -11.46 1.66
CA SER A 50 -16.36 -10.27 2.44
C SER A 50 -14.96 -10.39 3.05
N VAL A 51 -14.57 -11.57 3.54
CA VAL A 51 -13.21 -11.81 4.05
C VAL A 51 -12.17 -11.71 2.93
N PHE A 52 -12.48 -12.27 1.75
CA PHE A 52 -11.60 -12.16 0.58
C PHE A 52 -11.45 -10.71 0.11
N GLU A 53 -12.53 -9.97 -0.01
CA GLU A 53 -12.52 -8.55 -0.39
C GLU A 53 -11.69 -7.73 0.59
N SER A 54 -11.87 -7.93 1.89
CA SER A 54 -11.08 -7.25 2.92
C SER A 54 -9.57 -7.55 2.79
N LYS A 55 -9.20 -8.80 2.48
CA LYS A 55 -7.80 -9.17 2.26
C LYS A 55 -7.22 -8.61 0.97
N LEU A 56 -8.02 -8.60 -0.10
CA LEU A 56 -7.61 -7.97 -1.37
C LEU A 56 -7.41 -6.47 -1.21
N ASP A 57 -8.29 -5.79 -0.47
CA ASP A 57 -8.15 -4.36 -0.18
C ASP A 57 -6.90 -4.07 0.66
N GLU A 58 -6.59 -4.90 1.64
CA GLU A 58 -5.35 -4.77 2.43
C GLU A 58 -4.10 -4.89 1.53
N LEU A 59 -4.10 -5.84 0.58
CA LEU A 59 -3.01 -6.00 -0.39
C LEU A 59 -2.95 -4.85 -1.40
N ARG A 60 -4.10 -4.38 -1.90
CA ARG A 60 -4.20 -3.25 -2.82
C ARG A 60 -3.70 -1.94 -2.19
N ARG A 61 -3.96 -1.73 -0.91
CA ARG A 61 -3.48 -0.54 -0.16
C ARG A 61 -1.95 -0.48 -0.01
N GLY A 62 -1.22 -1.50 -0.46
CA GLY A 62 0.24 -1.48 -0.50
C GLY A 62 0.90 -1.32 0.87
N ARG A 63 0.34 -1.93 1.93
CA ARG A 63 0.88 -1.87 3.30
C ARG A 63 1.78 -3.05 3.65
N SER A 64 2.04 -3.93 2.70
CA SER A 64 2.92 -5.09 2.90
C SER A 64 4.37 -4.66 3.03
N ILE A 65 5.13 -5.43 3.80
CA ILE A 65 6.57 -5.22 3.99
C ILE A 65 7.29 -5.37 2.64
N VAL A 66 8.21 -4.44 2.35
CA VAL A 66 9.14 -4.51 1.23
C VAL A 66 10.29 -5.43 1.61
N LEU A 67 10.66 -6.34 0.73
CA LEU A 67 11.77 -7.29 0.97
C LEU A 67 13.08 -6.85 0.31
N GLU A 68 13.03 -5.78 -0.48
CA GLU A 68 14.18 -5.26 -1.20
C GLU A 68 15.19 -4.62 -0.24
N LYS A 69 16.46 -4.81 -0.55
CA LYS A 69 17.60 -4.18 0.13
C LYS A 69 18.41 -3.38 -0.89
N ASP A 70 19.20 -2.44 -0.41
CA ASP A 70 20.02 -1.56 -1.27
C ASP A 70 19.22 -0.81 -2.34
N HIS A 71 17.93 -0.55 -2.05
CA HIS A 71 17.02 0.19 -2.92
C HIS A 71 17.11 1.70 -2.70
N THR A 72 16.72 2.47 -3.69
CA THR A 72 16.48 3.91 -3.54
C THR A 72 15.07 4.12 -2.98
N LEU A 73 14.98 4.72 -1.79
CA LEU A 73 13.70 5.04 -1.14
C LEU A 73 13.29 6.46 -1.45
N ILE A 74 12.11 6.65 -2.05
CA ILE A 74 11.50 7.96 -2.29
C ILE A 74 10.33 8.15 -1.33
N LEU A 75 10.35 9.23 -0.56
CA LEU A 75 9.30 9.63 0.38
C LEU A 75 8.54 10.83 -0.17
N GLY A 76 7.24 10.64 -0.40
CA GLY A 76 6.35 11.61 -1.02
C GLY A 76 6.12 11.34 -2.52
N PHE A 77 5.02 11.87 -3.04
CA PHE A 77 4.60 11.73 -4.43
C PHE A 77 4.27 13.11 -4.99
N GLY A 78 5.31 13.88 -5.30
CA GLY A 78 5.21 15.24 -5.79
C GLY A 78 5.27 15.35 -7.32
N ASN A 79 5.13 16.56 -7.83
CA ASN A 79 5.10 16.85 -9.27
C ASN A 79 6.36 16.39 -10.03
N ARG A 80 7.51 16.31 -9.35
CA ARG A 80 8.80 15.92 -9.94
C ARG A 80 9.09 14.44 -9.91
N ILE A 81 8.17 13.63 -9.33
CA ILE A 81 8.40 12.18 -9.12
C ILE A 81 8.75 11.46 -10.42
N LEU A 82 8.04 11.77 -11.51
CA LEU A 82 8.25 11.10 -12.80
C LEU A 82 9.62 11.42 -13.42
N GLU A 83 10.09 12.66 -13.27
CA GLU A 83 11.43 13.06 -13.73
C GLU A 83 12.51 12.34 -12.94
N ILE A 84 12.38 12.33 -11.61
CA ILE A 84 13.33 11.65 -10.73
C ILE A 84 13.37 10.14 -11.00
N ILE A 85 12.22 9.49 -11.21
CA ILE A 85 12.19 8.08 -11.55
C ILE A 85 12.91 7.81 -12.88
N LYS A 86 12.72 8.65 -13.91
CA LYS A 86 13.40 8.50 -15.21
C LYS A 86 14.92 8.61 -15.06
N GLU A 87 15.39 9.61 -14.33
CA GLU A 87 16.82 9.80 -14.06
C GLU A 87 17.41 8.63 -13.26
N LEU A 88 16.66 8.10 -12.30
CA LEU A 88 17.09 6.93 -11.53
C LEU A 88 17.12 5.65 -12.37
N ILE A 89 16.18 5.46 -13.30
CA ILE A 89 16.19 4.33 -14.23
C ILE A 89 17.44 4.40 -15.12
N GLU A 90 17.78 5.57 -15.65
CA GLU A 90 18.97 5.79 -16.46
C GLU A 90 20.25 5.56 -15.63
N ALA A 91 20.30 6.07 -14.39
CA ALA A 91 21.41 5.85 -13.48
C ALA A 91 21.62 4.38 -13.11
N ASN A 92 20.53 3.61 -13.04
CA ASN A 92 20.53 2.19 -12.69
C ASN A 92 20.74 1.25 -13.90
N GLU A 93 20.93 1.74 -15.12
CA GLU A 93 21.02 0.94 -16.34
C GLU A 93 22.10 -0.15 -16.26
N SER A 94 23.19 0.13 -15.53
CA SER A 94 24.29 -0.80 -15.31
C SER A 94 24.11 -1.72 -14.10
N GLU A 95 23.09 -1.51 -13.27
CA GLU A 95 22.81 -2.29 -12.07
C GLU A 95 21.82 -3.43 -12.39
N GLN A 96 22.18 -4.66 -12.04
CA GLN A 96 21.26 -5.80 -12.09
C GLN A 96 20.42 -5.79 -10.82
N ASP A 97 19.18 -5.86 -10.79
CA ASP A 97 18.29 -5.85 -9.61
C ASP A 97 18.12 -4.49 -8.88
N ALA A 98 18.31 -3.39 -9.58
CA ALA A 98 18.00 -2.09 -9.01
C ALA A 98 16.51 -1.97 -8.65
N ALA A 99 16.22 -1.40 -7.48
CA ALA A 99 14.86 -1.19 -7.01
C ALA A 99 14.65 0.25 -6.52
N ILE A 100 13.51 0.81 -6.89
CA ILE A 100 13.02 2.09 -6.38
C ILE A 100 11.76 1.79 -5.56
N VAL A 101 11.78 2.17 -4.29
CA VAL A 101 10.63 2.04 -3.39
C VAL A 101 10.07 3.43 -3.14
N ILE A 102 8.77 3.60 -3.35
CA ILE A 102 8.07 4.88 -3.17
C ILE A 102 7.06 4.71 -2.04
N LEU A 103 7.14 5.58 -1.03
CA LEU A 103 6.17 5.67 0.06
C LEU A 103 5.51 7.04 0.03
N ALA A 104 4.20 7.09 -0.14
CA ALA A 104 3.41 8.32 -0.13
C ALA A 104 2.02 8.10 0.48
N GLU A 105 1.32 9.18 0.80
CA GLU A 105 -0.05 9.11 1.34
C GLU A 105 -1.09 8.84 0.25
N ASP A 106 -0.70 8.98 -1.02
CA ASP A 106 -1.53 8.71 -2.19
C ASP A 106 -1.90 7.23 -2.30
N ASP A 107 -2.99 6.95 -3.01
CA ASP A 107 -3.43 5.58 -3.25
C ASP A 107 -2.43 4.83 -4.13
N LYS A 108 -2.13 3.59 -3.75
CA LYS A 108 -1.15 2.76 -4.46
C LYS A 108 -1.51 2.56 -5.93
N GLU A 109 -2.78 2.30 -6.22
CA GLU A 109 -3.24 2.02 -7.58
C GLU A 109 -3.14 3.27 -8.47
N GLU A 110 -3.43 4.44 -7.90
CA GLU A 110 -3.27 5.73 -8.59
C GLU A 110 -1.78 6.02 -8.89
N MET A 111 -0.89 5.80 -7.92
CA MET A 111 0.55 5.94 -8.12
C MET A 111 1.08 4.98 -9.19
N ASP A 112 0.71 3.70 -9.12
CA ASP A 112 1.15 2.68 -10.07
C ASP A 112 0.67 3.00 -11.50
N ASN A 113 -0.58 3.46 -11.67
CA ASN A 113 -1.14 3.82 -12.96
C ASN A 113 -0.43 5.05 -13.53
N LEU A 114 -0.23 6.10 -12.71
CA LEU A 114 0.43 7.32 -13.16
C LEU A 114 1.89 7.04 -13.60
N ILE A 115 2.62 6.21 -12.88
CA ILE A 115 3.98 5.82 -13.25
C ILE A 115 3.96 5.03 -14.57
N ARG A 116 3.09 4.04 -14.69
CA ARG A 116 3.00 3.18 -15.88
C ARG A 116 2.60 3.93 -17.13
N ASP A 117 1.66 4.89 -17.01
CA ASP A 117 1.18 5.68 -18.13
C ASP A 117 2.24 6.65 -18.68
N ASN A 118 3.18 7.10 -17.83
CA ASN A 118 4.19 8.09 -18.19
C ASN A 118 5.59 7.51 -18.43
N ILE A 119 5.85 6.29 -17.98
CA ILE A 119 7.14 5.61 -18.12
C ILE A 119 6.89 4.22 -18.71
N PRO A 120 7.00 4.06 -20.03
CA PRO A 120 6.66 2.81 -20.71
C PRO A 120 7.68 1.69 -20.51
N ASP A 121 8.92 2.03 -20.17
CA ASP A 121 10.00 1.07 -19.97
C ASP A 121 10.78 1.41 -18.68
N PHE A 122 10.91 0.42 -17.81
CA PHE A 122 11.65 0.51 -16.55
C PHE A 122 13.05 -0.09 -16.65
N ALA A 123 13.47 -0.55 -17.83
CA ALA A 123 14.73 -1.24 -18.06
C ALA A 123 14.98 -2.35 -17.01
N THR A 124 16.11 -2.25 -16.28
CA THR A 124 16.47 -3.21 -15.21
C THR A 124 15.92 -2.84 -13.83
N THR A 125 15.24 -1.69 -13.71
CA THR A 125 14.80 -1.14 -12.41
C THR A 125 13.38 -1.60 -12.06
N ARG A 126 13.21 -2.15 -10.86
CA ARG A 126 11.88 -2.48 -10.31
C ARG A 126 11.33 -1.30 -9.51
N ILE A 127 10.07 -0.93 -9.75
CA ILE A 127 9.40 0.14 -9.02
C ILE A 127 8.36 -0.48 -8.11
N ILE A 128 8.39 -0.11 -6.83
CA ILE A 128 7.52 -0.64 -5.78
C ILE A 128 6.87 0.52 -5.05
N THR A 129 5.57 0.69 -5.18
CA THR A 129 4.81 1.74 -4.49
C THR A 129 4.18 1.21 -3.20
N ARG A 130 4.13 2.07 -2.19
CA ARG A 130 3.47 1.81 -0.91
C ARG A 130 2.67 3.02 -0.47
N SER A 131 1.44 2.79 -0.03
CA SER A 131 0.56 3.83 0.49
C SER A 131 0.68 3.94 2.01
N GLY A 132 0.98 5.13 2.50
CA GLY A 132 1.07 5.40 3.92
C GLY A 132 1.78 6.71 4.24
N ALA A 133 1.53 7.23 5.45
CA ALA A 133 2.15 8.47 5.92
C ALA A 133 3.67 8.29 6.02
N VAL A 134 4.40 9.18 5.36
CA VAL A 134 5.87 9.22 5.31
C VAL A 134 6.51 9.54 6.67
N THR A 135 5.72 10.06 7.61
CA THR A 135 6.16 10.39 8.97
C THR A 135 5.90 9.26 9.97
N ASN A 136 5.30 8.15 9.54
CA ASN A 136 4.98 7.03 10.42
C ASN A 136 6.13 6.01 10.45
N ILE A 137 6.67 5.79 11.64
CA ILE A 137 7.80 4.88 11.90
C ILE A 137 7.51 3.46 11.41
N ASN A 138 6.29 2.95 11.58
CA ASN A 138 5.94 1.60 11.11
C ASN A 138 5.96 1.50 9.58
N ASN A 139 5.49 2.55 8.88
CA ASN A 139 5.55 2.59 7.42
C ASN A 139 7.00 2.65 6.93
N LEU A 140 7.86 3.44 7.57
CA LEU A 140 9.28 3.51 7.26
C LEU A 140 10.00 2.17 7.47
N ARG A 141 9.65 1.44 8.53
CA ARG A 141 10.14 0.06 8.74
C ARG A 141 9.63 -0.91 7.68
N ASN A 142 8.36 -0.79 7.29
CA ASN A 142 7.78 -1.64 6.25
C ASN A 142 8.44 -1.45 4.88
N VAL A 143 8.94 -0.25 4.57
CA VAL A 143 9.70 0.02 3.35
C VAL A 143 11.21 -0.17 3.52
N GLN A 144 11.65 -0.75 4.65
CA GLN A 144 13.07 -1.07 4.90
C GLN A 144 13.99 0.17 4.79
N ALA A 145 13.58 1.29 5.39
CA ALA A 145 14.34 2.54 5.32
C ALA A 145 15.78 2.40 5.85
N GLU A 146 16.01 1.50 6.82
CA GLU A 146 17.34 1.20 7.37
C GLU A 146 18.28 0.53 6.35
N SER A 147 17.73 -0.23 5.41
CA SER A 147 18.46 -1.00 4.40
C SER A 147 18.47 -0.32 3.04
N ALA A 148 18.02 0.94 2.95
CA ALA A 148 18.04 1.68 1.71
C ALA A 148 19.46 2.10 1.32
N LYS A 149 19.76 2.14 0.01
CA LYS A 149 21.01 2.70 -0.55
C LYS A 149 21.03 4.22 -0.40
N SER A 150 19.89 4.86 -0.60
CA SER A 150 19.70 6.30 -0.47
C SER A 150 18.23 6.63 -0.22
N ILE A 151 17.96 7.77 0.43
CA ILE A 151 16.61 8.25 0.72
C ILE A 151 16.43 9.62 0.07
N ILE A 152 15.37 9.77 -0.73
CA ILE A 152 14.99 11.03 -1.37
C ILE A 152 13.65 11.46 -0.77
N ILE A 153 13.60 12.67 -0.20
CA ILE A 153 12.37 13.22 0.38
C ILE A 153 11.87 14.34 -0.53
N LEU A 154 10.73 14.12 -1.16
CA LEU A 154 10.10 15.09 -2.03
C LEU A 154 9.18 16.02 -1.25
N ASN A 155 9.21 17.29 -1.62
CA ASN A 155 8.25 18.24 -1.12
C ASN A 155 6.95 18.14 -1.94
N SER A 156 5.81 18.02 -1.28
CA SER A 156 4.50 17.94 -1.94
C SER A 156 4.01 19.30 -2.48
N CYS A 157 4.71 20.41 -2.11
CA CYS A 157 4.30 21.75 -2.44
C CYS A 157 4.94 22.22 -3.77
N ALA A 158 4.12 22.68 -4.70
CA ALA A 158 4.62 23.24 -5.96
C ALA A 158 5.18 24.65 -5.76
N ASP A 159 6.13 25.05 -6.62
CA ASP A 159 6.83 26.35 -6.54
C ASP A 159 5.90 27.56 -6.61
N TRP A 160 4.74 27.45 -7.23
CA TRP A 160 3.74 28.52 -7.37
C TRP A 160 2.78 28.65 -6.18
N GLN A 161 2.83 27.72 -5.20
CA GLN A 161 1.93 27.74 -4.04
C GLN A 161 2.29 28.86 -3.03
N PRO A 162 1.31 29.30 -2.20
CA PRO A 162 1.51 30.36 -1.23
C PRO A 162 2.55 30.01 -0.16
N LYS A 163 3.21 31.03 0.40
CA LYS A 163 4.27 30.85 1.43
C LYS A 163 3.85 30.03 2.65
N HIS A 164 2.57 30.05 3.05
CA HIS A 164 2.10 29.30 4.20
C HIS A 164 2.02 27.80 3.90
N GLU A 165 1.65 27.41 2.69
CA GLU A 165 1.65 26.01 2.25
C GLU A 165 3.07 25.46 2.12
N LYS A 166 3.99 26.26 1.57
CA LYS A 166 5.42 25.91 1.53
C LYS A 166 6.00 25.65 2.92
N LYS A 167 5.66 26.49 3.91
CA LYS A 167 6.10 26.26 5.29
C LYS A 167 5.53 24.99 5.92
N LEU A 168 4.27 24.68 5.61
CA LEU A 168 3.66 23.44 6.09
C LEU A 168 4.34 22.21 5.47
N ALA A 169 4.60 22.27 4.18
CA ALA A 169 5.27 21.21 3.46
C ALA A 169 6.73 21.03 3.93
N ASP A 170 7.49 22.11 4.14
CA ASP A 170 8.83 22.05 4.73
C ASP A 170 8.80 21.42 6.14
N ALA A 171 7.79 21.77 6.97
CA ALA A 171 7.62 21.15 8.28
C ALA A 171 7.33 19.65 8.21
N LEU A 172 6.61 19.17 7.19
CA LEU A 172 6.40 17.74 6.93
C LEU A 172 7.70 17.05 6.52
N VAL A 173 8.51 17.68 5.66
CA VAL A 173 9.84 17.17 5.30
C VAL A 173 10.72 17.04 6.53
N LEU A 174 10.80 18.06 7.39
CA LEU A 174 11.56 18.01 8.65
C LEU A 174 11.07 16.89 9.57
N LYS A 175 9.75 16.71 9.67
CA LYS A 175 9.16 15.62 10.47
C LYS A 175 9.51 14.25 9.89
N SER A 176 9.54 14.11 8.57
CA SER A 176 9.96 12.86 7.90
C SER A 176 11.43 12.54 8.18
N ILE A 177 12.31 13.55 8.13
CA ILE A 177 13.72 13.41 8.50
C ILE A 177 13.86 12.91 9.94
N MET A 178 13.14 13.53 10.89
CA MET A 178 13.16 13.10 12.30
C MET A 178 12.66 11.66 12.45
N SER A 179 11.63 11.26 11.70
CA SER A 179 11.11 9.90 11.73
C SER A 179 12.10 8.89 11.15
N ILE A 180 12.83 9.24 10.09
CA ILE A 180 13.91 8.42 9.53
C ILE A 180 15.03 8.25 10.55
N MET A 181 15.47 9.34 11.18
CA MET A 181 16.52 9.30 12.20
C MET A 181 16.11 8.47 13.44
N ALA A 182 14.80 8.37 13.72
CA ALA A 182 14.27 7.51 14.79
C ALA A 182 14.20 6.03 14.41
N VAL A 183 14.16 5.72 13.12
CA VAL A 183 14.17 4.35 12.59
C VAL A 183 15.58 3.86 12.35
N CYS A 184 16.39 4.67 11.67
CA CYS A 184 17.79 4.37 11.39
C CYS A 184 18.64 4.75 12.61
N ASP A 185 19.70 3.99 12.87
CA ASP A 185 20.65 4.35 13.91
C ASP A 185 21.35 5.68 13.55
N ASN A 186 21.44 6.59 14.51
CA ASN A 186 21.96 7.96 14.31
C ASN A 186 23.37 8.05 13.71
N GLU A 187 24.13 6.97 13.75
CA GLU A 187 25.50 6.92 13.25
C GLU A 187 25.64 6.23 11.89
N ASN A 188 24.63 5.47 11.45
CA ASN A 188 24.72 4.62 10.27
C ASN A 188 23.47 4.67 9.38
N HIS A 189 22.97 5.87 9.12
CA HIS A 189 21.81 6.06 8.24
C HIS A 189 22.22 6.19 6.77
N PRO A 190 21.36 5.79 5.82
CA PRO A 190 21.55 6.04 4.39
C PRO A 190 21.71 7.53 4.10
N PRO A 191 22.41 7.92 3.03
CA PRO A 191 22.45 9.31 2.58
C PRO A 191 21.04 9.80 2.25
N ILE A 192 20.70 10.99 2.77
CA ILE A 192 19.40 11.61 2.60
C ILE A 192 19.54 12.85 1.72
N VAL A 193 18.68 12.95 0.71
CA VAL A 193 18.50 14.15 -0.12
C VAL A 193 17.07 14.62 0.11
N CYS A 194 16.86 15.90 0.36
CA CYS A 194 15.52 16.42 0.60
C CYS A 194 15.30 17.75 -0.14
N GLU A 195 14.07 17.97 -0.53
CA GLU A 195 13.62 19.22 -1.16
C GLU A 195 13.00 20.13 -0.08
N ILE A 196 13.59 21.31 0.14
CA ILE A 196 13.14 22.30 1.14
C ILE A 196 13.16 23.69 0.49
N HIS A 197 12.06 24.44 0.65
CA HIS A 197 11.91 25.77 0.09
C HIS A 197 12.55 26.88 0.95
N SER A 198 12.56 26.70 2.26
CA SER A 198 13.04 27.73 3.22
C SER A 198 14.50 27.51 3.61
N ASP A 199 15.35 28.52 3.48
CA ASP A 199 16.75 28.45 3.91
C ASP A 199 16.87 28.13 5.41
N ARG A 200 15.96 28.68 6.24
CA ARG A 200 15.93 28.40 7.67
C ARG A 200 15.67 26.92 7.97
N ASP A 201 14.73 26.32 7.25
CA ASP A 201 14.35 24.92 7.45
C ASP A 201 15.41 23.98 6.87
N ARG A 202 16.16 24.44 5.86
CA ARG A 202 17.36 23.76 5.34
C ARG A 202 18.46 23.70 6.41
N ASP A 203 18.74 24.82 7.07
CA ASP A 203 19.73 24.86 8.17
C ASP A 203 19.30 23.94 9.32
N LEU A 204 18.00 23.90 9.65
CA LEU A 204 17.46 22.98 10.64
C LEU A 204 17.64 21.51 10.23
N ALA A 205 17.36 21.16 8.97
CA ALA A 205 17.55 19.81 8.46
C ALA A 205 19.03 19.37 8.57
N GLN A 206 19.97 20.24 8.18
CA GLN A 206 21.40 20.00 8.30
C GLN A 206 21.85 19.80 9.75
N ASN A 207 21.30 20.59 10.68
CA ASN A 207 21.61 20.46 12.09
C ASN A 207 21.08 19.16 12.71
N ILE A 208 19.85 18.72 12.33
CA ILE A 208 19.27 17.47 12.81
C ILE A 208 20.11 16.27 12.40
N THR A 209 20.68 16.31 11.22
CA THR A 209 21.46 15.20 10.63
C THR A 209 22.98 15.39 10.72
N LYS A 210 23.44 16.31 11.55
CA LYS A 210 24.87 16.62 11.75
C LYS A 210 25.62 16.87 10.43
N GLY A 211 24.95 17.47 9.45
CA GLY A 211 25.55 17.82 8.16
C GLY A 211 25.60 16.72 7.10
N THR A 212 24.94 15.59 7.32
CA THR A 212 24.97 14.45 6.39
C THR A 212 23.92 14.58 5.27
N ILE A 213 22.99 15.54 5.36
CA ILE A 213 21.95 15.80 4.35
C ILE A 213 22.44 16.76 3.27
N LYS A 214 22.08 16.47 2.02
CA LYS A 214 22.08 17.43 0.91
C LYS A 214 20.64 17.96 0.73
N ALA A 215 20.42 19.22 1.05
CA ALA A 215 19.15 19.91 0.91
C ALA A 215 19.22 20.99 -0.17
#